data_51bfcca90896287557d5ecaf0c23683e
#
_entry.id   51bfcca90896287557d5ecaf0c23683e
#
_cell.length_a   1.000
_cell.length_b   1.000
_cell.length_c   1.000
_cell.angle_alpha   90.00
_cell.angle_beta   90.00
_cell.angle_gamma   90.00
#
_symmetry.space_group_name_H-M   'P 1'
#
loop_
_entity.id
_entity.type
_entity.pdbx_description
1 polymer ?
#
loop_
_entity_poly.entity_id
_entity_poly.type
_entity_poly.pdbx_seq_one_letter_code
_entity_poly.pdbx_strand_id
1 'polypeptide(L)'
;MKKPRAGAVRHVLFVCSQNRLRSPTAEQVFASVAGIETASAGLNNDAENPLTPELVEWADLIFVMEKAHRSKLQRQFKGQLKTARVVCLDIPDDYAFMDPELVKRLKTRVPRYL
;
A
#
# COMPACT_ATOMS: atom_id res chain seq x y z
N MET A 1 -18.35 6.54 -2.67
CA MET A 1 -17.58 5.69 -1.74
C MET A 1 -18.24 5.72 -0.37
N LYS A 2 -18.43 4.57 0.20
CA LYS A 2 -19.08 4.44 1.50
C LYS A 2 -18.15 4.95 2.60
N LYS A 3 -18.59 5.90 3.42
CA LYS A 3 -17.80 6.36 4.56
C LYS A 3 -17.71 5.23 5.60
N PRO A 4 -16.55 5.02 6.22
CA PRO A 4 -16.50 4.09 7.34
C PRO A 4 -17.39 4.58 8.47
N ARG A 5 -17.96 3.65 9.20
CA ARG A 5 -18.74 3.98 10.40
C ARG A 5 -17.83 4.62 11.44
N ALA A 6 -18.38 5.43 12.31
CA ALA A 6 -17.64 5.94 13.46
C ALA A 6 -17.03 4.76 14.23
N GLY A 7 -15.72 4.78 14.45
CA GLY A 7 -14.98 3.70 15.09
C GLY A 7 -14.56 2.55 14.17
N ALA A 8 -15.00 2.54 12.91
CA ALA A 8 -14.54 1.54 11.95
C ALA A 8 -13.11 1.83 11.49
N VAL A 9 -12.30 0.79 11.34
CA VAL A 9 -10.91 0.89 10.91
C VAL A 9 -10.82 0.58 9.43
N ARG A 10 -10.16 1.46 8.66
CA ARG A 10 -9.82 1.20 7.26
C ARG A 10 -8.53 0.42 7.19
N HIS A 11 -8.49 -0.58 6.34
CA HIS A 11 -7.30 -1.38 6.11
C HIS A 11 -6.54 -0.84 4.90
N VAL A 12 -5.33 -0.36 5.13
CA VAL A 12 -4.49 0.28 4.11
C VAL A 12 -3.26 -0.57 3.84
N LEU A 13 -3.11 -0.98 2.59
CA LEU A 13 -2.01 -1.84 2.16
C LEU A 13 -1.08 -1.07 1.23
N PHE A 14 0.22 -1.13 1.51
CA PHE A 14 1.25 -0.55 0.67
C PHE A 14 2.01 -1.65 -0.05
N VAL A 15 2.16 -1.54 -1.36
CA VAL A 15 2.74 -2.59 -2.21
C VAL A 15 3.86 -2.03 -3.08
N CYS A 16 5.01 -2.71 -3.05
CA CYS A 16 6.10 -2.50 -4.00
C CYS A 16 6.57 -3.86 -4.52
N SER A 17 7.74 -3.93 -5.17
CA SER A 17 8.20 -5.22 -5.73
C SER A 17 8.69 -6.17 -4.66
N GLN A 18 9.61 -5.71 -3.78
CA GLN A 18 10.33 -6.58 -2.85
C GLN A 18 9.90 -6.43 -1.40
N ASN A 19 9.09 -5.43 -1.07
CA ASN A 19 8.71 -5.13 0.31
C ASN A 19 9.93 -4.88 1.23
N ARG A 20 10.93 -4.17 0.73
CA ARG A 20 12.13 -3.86 1.50
C ARG A 20 12.25 -2.41 1.91
N LEU A 21 11.90 -1.49 1.01
CA LEU A 21 12.22 -0.07 1.19
C LEU A 21 10.95 0.78 1.19
N ARG A 22 10.30 0.95 0.04
CA ARG A 22 9.18 1.90 -0.13
C ARG A 22 7.93 1.50 0.65
N SER A 23 7.46 0.28 0.48
CA SER A 23 6.21 -0.13 1.15
C SER A 23 6.38 -0.30 2.66
N PRO A 24 7.50 -0.86 3.18
CA PRO A 24 7.72 -0.87 4.63
C PRO A 24 7.85 0.53 5.23
N THR A 25 8.47 1.48 4.51
CA THR A 25 8.54 2.87 4.96
C THR A 25 7.13 3.46 5.11
N ALA A 26 6.29 3.27 4.09
CA ALA A 26 4.92 3.77 4.12
C ALA A 26 4.11 3.15 5.27
N GLU A 27 4.22 1.85 5.45
CA GLU A 27 3.55 1.17 6.55
C GLU A 27 3.94 1.79 7.89
N GLN A 28 5.22 2.01 8.13
CA GLN A 28 5.71 2.57 9.39
C GLN A 28 5.29 4.02 9.57
N VAL A 29 5.38 4.84 8.53
CA VAL A 29 5.02 6.26 8.58
C VAL A 29 3.55 6.45 8.98
N PHE A 30 2.66 5.60 8.46
CA PHE A 30 1.23 5.76 8.69
C PHE A 30 0.68 4.82 9.76
N ALA A 31 1.53 4.02 10.42
CA ALA A 31 1.10 3.05 11.43
C ALA A 31 0.38 3.68 12.62
N SER A 32 0.70 4.93 12.96
CA SER A 32 0.11 5.62 14.10
C SER A 32 -1.07 6.53 13.74
N VAL A 33 -1.49 6.55 12.47
CA VAL A 33 -2.63 7.37 12.07
C VAL A 33 -3.93 6.75 12.61
N ALA A 34 -4.73 7.56 13.29
CA ALA A 34 -5.99 7.09 13.85
C ALA A 34 -6.97 6.68 12.75
N GLY A 35 -7.71 5.60 13.00
CA GLY A 35 -8.76 5.13 12.10
C GLY A 35 -8.28 4.25 10.95
N ILE A 36 -6.98 3.93 10.90
CA ILE A 36 -6.46 2.98 9.89
C ILE A 36 -5.57 1.94 10.52
N GLU A 37 -5.53 0.77 9.88
CA GLU A 37 -4.50 -0.24 10.10
C GLU A 37 -3.69 -0.35 8.83
N THR A 38 -2.37 -0.47 8.96
CA THR A 38 -1.45 -0.52 7.82
C THR A 38 -0.77 -1.87 7.71
N ALA A 39 -0.49 -2.27 6.47
CA ALA A 39 0.33 -3.43 6.15
C ALA A 39 1.14 -3.12 4.90
N SER A 40 2.15 -3.92 4.64
CA SER A 40 2.93 -3.81 3.41
C SER A 40 3.26 -5.19 2.86
N ALA A 41 3.44 -5.26 1.54
CA ALA A 41 3.76 -6.50 0.87
C ALA A 41 4.50 -6.23 -0.45
N GLY A 42 5.11 -7.27 -1.00
CA GLY A 42 5.79 -7.21 -2.29
C GLY A 42 5.13 -8.12 -3.32
N LEU A 43 5.13 -7.69 -4.56
CA LEU A 43 4.54 -8.45 -5.66
C LEU A 43 5.39 -9.63 -6.12
N ASN A 44 6.69 -9.59 -5.88
CA ASN A 44 7.58 -10.67 -6.28
C ASN A 44 7.49 -11.84 -5.30
N ASN A 45 7.64 -13.06 -5.83
CA ASN A 45 7.56 -14.26 -5.00
C ASN A 45 8.67 -14.32 -3.95
N ASP A 46 9.80 -13.68 -4.20
CA ASP A 46 10.95 -13.61 -3.28
C ASP A 46 10.96 -12.33 -2.43
N ALA A 47 9.86 -11.60 -2.39
CA ALA A 47 9.73 -10.43 -1.53
C ALA A 47 9.84 -10.81 -0.06
N GLU A 48 10.26 -9.86 0.78
CA GLU A 48 10.36 -10.06 2.23
C GLU A 48 9.03 -10.49 2.84
N ASN A 49 7.94 -9.89 2.40
CA ASN A 49 6.59 -10.28 2.75
C ASN A 49 5.78 -10.35 1.46
N PRO A 50 5.70 -11.52 0.82
CA PRO A 50 4.98 -11.63 -0.46
C PRO A 50 3.49 -11.36 -0.31
N LEU A 51 2.92 -10.70 -1.30
CA LEU A 51 1.50 -10.40 -1.34
C LEU A 51 0.69 -11.70 -1.50
N THR A 52 -0.36 -11.84 -0.70
CA THR A 52 -1.26 -12.99 -0.72
C THR A 52 -2.68 -12.58 -1.09
N PRO A 53 -3.50 -13.51 -1.60
CA PRO A 53 -4.91 -13.22 -1.86
C PRO A 53 -5.66 -12.71 -0.61
N GLU A 54 -5.36 -13.28 0.54
CA GLU A 54 -5.99 -12.89 1.81
C GLU A 54 -5.67 -11.44 2.17
N LEU A 55 -4.44 -11.01 1.94
CA LEU A 55 -4.03 -9.64 2.22
C LEU A 55 -4.70 -8.65 1.28
N VAL A 56 -4.87 -9.02 0.01
CA VAL A 56 -5.60 -8.20 -0.96
C VAL A 56 -7.07 -8.06 -0.55
N GLU A 57 -7.69 -9.15 -0.13
CA GLU A 57 -9.09 -9.12 0.34
C GLU A 57 -9.25 -8.31 1.62
N TRP A 58 -8.26 -8.35 2.50
CA TRP A 58 -8.25 -7.57 3.74
C TRP A 58 -8.25 -6.06 3.47
N ALA A 59 -7.60 -5.61 2.40
CA ALA A 59 -7.38 -4.20 2.14
C ALA A 59 -8.63 -3.49 1.65
N ASP A 60 -8.90 -2.33 2.20
CA ASP A 60 -9.91 -1.39 1.67
C ASP A 60 -9.29 -0.44 0.66
N LEU A 61 -8.02 -0.10 0.86
CA LEU A 61 -7.27 0.83 0.04
C LEU A 61 -5.87 0.28 -0.18
N ILE A 62 -5.45 0.19 -1.43
CA ILE A 62 -4.14 -0.32 -1.81
C ILE A 62 -3.35 0.76 -2.52
N PHE A 63 -2.20 1.12 -1.96
CA PHE A 63 -1.26 2.02 -2.60
C PHE A 63 -0.14 1.22 -3.25
N VAL A 64 0.04 1.38 -4.55
CA VAL A 64 1.19 0.84 -5.27
C VAL A 64 2.15 1.96 -5.58
N MET A 65 3.44 1.63 -5.69
CA MET A 65 4.48 2.64 -5.88
C MET A 65 4.67 3.04 -7.34
N GLU A 66 4.42 2.12 -8.27
CA GLU A 66 4.62 2.35 -9.70
C GLU A 66 3.47 1.77 -10.51
N LYS A 67 3.30 2.27 -11.74
CA LYS A 67 2.25 1.79 -12.65
C LYS A 67 2.39 0.30 -12.97
N ALA A 68 3.62 -0.18 -13.09
CA ALA A 68 3.88 -1.61 -13.31
C ALA A 68 3.35 -2.47 -12.16
N HIS A 69 3.44 -1.97 -10.92
CA HIS A 69 2.87 -2.65 -9.75
C HIS A 69 1.35 -2.77 -9.87
N ARG A 70 0.68 -1.70 -10.30
CA ARG A 70 -0.77 -1.72 -10.49
C ARG A 70 -1.17 -2.78 -11.52
N SER A 71 -0.50 -2.79 -12.66
CA SER A 71 -0.80 -3.76 -13.73
C SER A 71 -0.60 -5.19 -13.26
N LYS A 72 0.50 -5.45 -12.57
CA LYS A 72 0.81 -6.80 -12.06
C LYS A 72 -0.19 -7.24 -10.99
N LEU A 73 -0.54 -6.33 -10.08
CA LEU A 73 -1.54 -6.57 -9.05
C LEU A 73 -2.90 -6.96 -9.68
N GLN A 74 -3.33 -6.19 -10.66
CA GLN A 74 -4.61 -6.43 -11.33
C GLN A 74 -4.63 -7.75 -12.08
N ARG A 75 -3.52 -8.17 -12.69
CA ARG A 75 -3.43 -9.45 -13.38
C ARG A 75 -3.44 -10.63 -12.41
N GLN A 76 -2.67 -10.53 -11.32
CA GLN A 76 -2.47 -11.64 -10.40
C GLN A 76 -3.62 -11.81 -9.40
N PHE A 77 -4.29 -10.73 -9.03
CA PHE A 77 -5.28 -10.74 -7.96
C PHE A 77 -6.63 -10.19 -8.38
N LYS A 78 -6.97 -10.31 -9.65
CA LYS A 78 -8.23 -9.81 -10.21
C LYS A 78 -9.46 -10.25 -9.42
N GLY A 79 -9.49 -11.51 -9.00
CA GLY A 79 -10.62 -12.06 -8.25
C GLY A 79 -10.77 -11.47 -6.84
N GLN A 80 -9.68 -11.00 -6.24
CA GLN A 80 -9.66 -10.48 -4.87
C GLN A 80 -9.85 -8.96 -4.80
N LEU A 81 -9.70 -8.25 -5.91
CA LEU A 81 -9.76 -6.78 -5.97
C LEU A 81 -11.18 -6.23 -6.12
N LYS A 82 -12.19 -6.92 -5.61
CA LYS A 82 -13.59 -6.58 -5.88
C LYS A 82 -14.02 -5.22 -5.32
N THR A 83 -13.53 -4.86 -4.14
CA THR A 83 -13.96 -3.66 -3.42
C THR A 83 -12.82 -2.71 -3.06
N ALA A 84 -11.58 -3.15 -3.15
CA ALA A 84 -10.43 -2.33 -2.82
C ALA A 84 -10.19 -1.26 -3.90
N ARG A 85 -9.92 -0.04 -3.44
CA ARG A 85 -9.45 1.02 -4.33
C ARG A 85 -7.94 0.92 -4.48
N VAL A 86 -7.45 0.96 -5.71
CA VAL A 86 -6.00 0.93 -6.00
C VAL A 86 -5.54 2.30 -6.46
N VAL A 87 -4.54 2.84 -5.79
CA VAL A 87 -3.96 4.15 -6.09
C VAL A 87 -2.47 3.99 -6.37
N CYS A 88 -2.00 4.57 -7.48
CA CYS A 88 -0.58 4.61 -7.82
C CYS A 88 0.04 5.90 -7.32
N LEU A 89 1.12 5.79 -6.53
CA LEU A 89 1.78 6.96 -5.94
C LEU A 89 2.88 7.54 -6.83
N ASP A 90 3.33 6.82 -7.86
CA ASP A 90 4.41 7.24 -8.75
C ASP A 90 5.70 7.60 -7.99
N ILE A 91 6.14 6.73 -7.10
CA ILE A 91 7.37 6.89 -6.33
C ILE A 91 8.41 5.92 -6.87
N PRO A 92 9.52 6.41 -7.45
CA PRO A 92 10.55 5.54 -8.02
C PRO A 92 11.34 4.78 -6.94
N ASP A 93 12.07 3.76 -7.36
CA ASP A 93 12.85 2.91 -6.45
C ASP A 93 14.26 3.49 -6.23
N ASP A 94 14.30 4.71 -5.70
CA ASP A 94 15.55 5.47 -5.51
C ASP A 94 15.84 5.77 -4.04
N TYR A 95 15.14 5.13 -3.11
CA TYR A 95 15.18 5.52 -1.70
C TYR A 95 15.55 4.36 -0.80
N ALA A 96 16.35 4.66 0.22
CA ALA A 96 16.59 3.73 1.32
C ALA A 96 15.37 3.65 2.24
N PHE A 97 15.34 2.65 3.11
CA PHE A 97 14.29 2.53 4.12
C PHE A 97 14.29 3.78 5.03
N MET A 98 13.11 4.37 5.21
CA MET A 98 12.91 5.60 6.00
C MET A 98 13.70 6.81 5.50
N ASP A 99 14.12 6.82 4.23
CA ASP A 99 14.75 7.99 3.62
C ASP A 99 13.86 9.22 3.81
N PRO A 100 14.39 10.35 4.30
CA PRO A 100 13.57 11.55 4.54
C PRO A 100 12.84 12.07 3.31
N GLU A 101 13.42 11.96 2.12
CA GLU A 101 12.75 12.35 0.87
C GLU A 101 11.58 11.42 0.55
N LEU A 102 11.74 10.11 0.77
CA LEU A 102 10.66 9.14 0.60
C LEU A 102 9.52 9.44 1.57
N VAL A 103 9.83 9.67 2.84
CA VAL A 103 8.84 10.01 3.86
C VAL A 103 8.07 11.27 3.48
N LYS A 104 8.77 12.29 3.00
CA LYS A 104 8.15 13.54 2.55
C LYS A 104 7.18 13.32 1.38
N ARG A 105 7.57 12.53 0.38
CA ARG A 105 6.69 12.20 -0.75
C ARG A 105 5.45 11.44 -0.31
N LEU A 106 5.62 10.48 0.59
CA LEU A 106 4.49 9.73 1.13
C LEU A 106 3.53 10.63 1.89
N LYS A 107 4.04 11.50 2.77
CA LYS A 107 3.22 12.43 3.53
C LYS A 107 2.51 13.47 2.67
N THR A 108 3.02 13.75 1.50
CA THR A 108 2.39 14.66 0.53
C THR A 108 1.28 13.95 -0.26
N ARG A 109 1.49 12.70 -0.64
CA ARG A 109 0.62 12.01 -1.61
C ARG A 109 -0.45 11.13 -1.00
N VAL A 110 -0.17 10.48 0.14
CA VAL A 110 -1.07 9.50 0.74
C VAL A 110 -2.28 10.13 1.48
N PRO A 111 -2.12 11.18 2.29
CA PRO A 111 -3.21 11.66 3.15
C PRO A 111 -4.48 12.06 2.42
N ARG A 112 -4.37 12.53 1.16
CA ARG A 112 -5.56 12.91 0.39
C ARG A 112 -6.53 11.75 0.14
N TYR A 113 -6.07 10.51 0.29
CA TYR A 113 -6.88 9.31 0.07
C TYR A 113 -7.35 8.67 1.37
N LEU A 114 -6.84 9.13 2.50
CA LEU A 114 -7.19 8.57 3.80
C LEU A 114 -8.46 9.22 4.44
#